data_873ad58b3027bce4a0aa79508b1b8855
#
_entry.id   873ad58b3027bce4a0aa79508b1b8855
#
_cell.length_a   1.000
_cell.length_b   1.000
_cell.length_c   1.000
_cell.angle_alpha   90.00
_cell.angle_beta   90.00
_cell.angle_gamma   90.00
#
_symmetry.space_group_name_H-M   'P 1'
#
loop_
_entity.id
_entity.type
_entity.pdbx_description
1 polymer ?
#
loop_
_entity_poly.entity_id
_entity_poly.type
_entity_poly.pdbx_seq_one_letter_code
_entity_poly.pdbx_strand_id
1 'polypeptide(L)'
;MDPAKVASIANWPTPKTVKQVWSFLGFCNFYQPFIYQFLHIAKPLNKLTKKDTPWNWGTRQQDTFETLRKHITSEPVLRQPQLDQHFKVKVDTLGYAIGAVLMQRDKTGKRHPAAYFASTLNEAEQNYNIYTLKLYAIVWALQHWRPFLAGSPHKVIVHTDHANLQYWKECQKINRRIAQEAVELSE
;
A
#
# COMPACT_ATOMS: atom_id res chain seq x y z
N MET A 1 -9.59 11.43 12.33
CA MET A 1 -10.39 11.61 11.10
C MET A 1 -11.52 12.58 11.36
N ASP A 2 -12.00 13.28 10.32
CA ASP A 2 -13.17 14.16 10.43
C ASP A 2 -14.44 13.31 10.71
N PRO A 3 -15.12 13.49 11.86
CA PRO A 3 -16.28 12.69 12.25
C PRO A 3 -17.42 12.74 11.22
N ALA A 4 -17.60 13.87 10.53
CA ALA A 4 -18.64 14.02 9.51
C ALA A 4 -18.37 13.13 8.28
N LYS A 5 -17.11 12.99 7.88
CA LYS A 5 -16.70 12.10 6.78
C LYS A 5 -16.85 10.63 7.17
N VAL A 6 -16.52 10.27 8.41
CA VAL A 6 -16.71 8.91 8.93
C VAL A 6 -18.20 8.55 8.98
N ALA A 7 -19.05 9.46 9.45
CA ALA A 7 -20.49 9.25 9.45
C ALA A 7 -21.07 9.08 8.03
N SER A 8 -20.56 9.85 7.06
CA SER A 8 -20.98 9.74 5.66
C SER A 8 -20.68 8.37 5.06
N ILE A 9 -19.51 7.78 5.36
CA ILE A 9 -19.17 6.46 4.85
C ILE A 9 -19.92 5.35 5.58
N ALA A 10 -20.15 5.49 6.89
CA ALA A 10 -20.91 4.52 7.68
C ALA A 10 -22.33 4.32 7.12
N ASN A 11 -22.93 5.40 6.65
CA ASN A 11 -24.29 5.43 6.09
C ASN A 11 -24.32 5.35 4.55
N TRP A 12 -23.18 5.07 3.90
CA TRP A 12 -23.11 5.01 2.44
C TRP A 12 -23.99 3.88 1.91
N PRO A 13 -24.94 4.17 0.99
CA PRO A 13 -25.82 3.15 0.44
C PRO A 13 -25.05 2.20 -0.47
N THR A 14 -25.47 0.93 -0.50
CA THR A 14 -24.92 -0.05 -1.42
C THR A 14 -25.03 0.43 -2.87
N PRO A 15 -23.93 0.48 -3.63
CA PRO A 15 -23.94 0.93 -5.02
C PRO A 15 -24.83 0.05 -5.91
N LYS A 16 -25.64 0.68 -6.74
CA LYS A 16 -26.53 0.02 -7.72
C LYS A 16 -26.10 0.26 -9.17
N THR A 17 -25.10 1.12 -9.37
CA THR A 17 -24.59 1.49 -10.69
C THR A 17 -23.07 1.64 -10.68
N VAL A 18 -22.43 1.52 -11.85
CA VAL A 18 -20.99 1.76 -12.02
C VAL A 18 -20.59 3.17 -11.55
N LYS A 19 -21.42 4.18 -11.83
CA LYS A 19 -21.19 5.56 -11.39
C LYS A 19 -21.14 5.68 -9.86
N GLN A 20 -22.01 4.96 -9.14
CA GLN A 20 -22.02 4.94 -7.68
C GLN A 20 -20.78 4.21 -7.12
N VAL A 21 -20.32 3.14 -7.80
CA VAL A 21 -19.05 2.48 -7.45
C VAL A 21 -17.87 3.44 -7.63
N TRP A 22 -17.82 4.22 -8.71
CA TRP A 22 -16.82 5.25 -8.92
C TRP A 22 -16.81 6.29 -7.79
N SER A 23 -17.98 6.78 -7.38
CA SER A 23 -18.11 7.75 -6.30
C SER A 23 -17.61 7.17 -4.98
N PHE A 24 -17.98 5.94 -4.65
CA PHE A 24 -17.53 5.23 -3.44
C PHE A 24 -16.02 5.00 -3.44
N LEU A 25 -15.46 4.47 -4.53
CA LEU A 25 -14.01 4.24 -4.65
C LEU A 25 -13.22 5.56 -4.61
N GLY A 26 -13.74 6.62 -5.23
CA GLY A 26 -13.13 7.95 -5.17
C GLY A 26 -13.03 8.47 -3.73
N PHE A 27 -14.07 8.25 -2.93
CA PHE A 27 -14.03 8.56 -1.50
C PHE A 27 -13.01 7.66 -0.76
N CYS A 28 -13.04 6.36 -1.01
CA CYS A 28 -12.13 5.40 -0.37
C CYS A 28 -10.66 5.65 -0.71
N ASN A 29 -10.34 6.14 -1.91
CA ASN A 29 -8.97 6.44 -2.33
C ASN A 29 -8.28 7.48 -1.44
N PHE A 30 -9.05 8.43 -0.87
CA PHE A 30 -8.49 9.35 0.11
C PHE A 30 -7.96 8.63 1.36
N TYR A 31 -8.55 7.50 1.70
CA TYR A 31 -8.16 6.69 2.85
C TYR A 31 -7.21 5.54 2.51
N GLN A 32 -6.79 5.39 1.25
CA GLN A 32 -5.86 4.36 0.81
C GLN A 32 -4.58 4.27 1.67
N PRO A 33 -3.93 5.39 2.07
CA PRO A 33 -2.72 5.36 2.89
C PRO A 33 -2.95 4.81 4.31
N PHE A 34 -4.21 4.66 4.72
CA PHE A 34 -4.61 4.21 6.06
C PHE A 34 -5.14 2.78 6.07
N ILE A 35 -5.23 2.11 4.92
CA ILE A 35 -5.79 0.76 4.80
C ILE A 35 -4.73 -0.18 4.23
N TYR A 36 -4.34 -1.16 5.03
CA TYR A 36 -3.41 -2.20 4.58
C TYR A 36 -4.00 -2.99 3.40
N GLN A 37 -3.20 -3.20 2.37
CA GLN A 37 -3.59 -3.91 1.13
C GLN A 37 -4.86 -3.34 0.45
N PHE A 38 -5.09 -2.04 0.52
CA PHE A 38 -6.27 -1.39 -0.05
C PHE A 38 -6.59 -1.84 -1.49
N LEU A 39 -5.59 -1.89 -2.37
CA LEU A 39 -5.80 -2.26 -3.78
C LEU A 39 -6.23 -3.73 -3.95
N HIS A 40 -5.77 -4.61 -3.06
CA HIS A 40 -6.21 -6.00 -3.04
C HIS A 40 -7.67 -6.10 -2.62
N ILE A 41 -8.04 -5.42 -1.54
CA ILE A 41 -9.42 -5.37 -1.04
C ILE A 41 -10.34 -4.75 -2.11
N ALA A 42 -9.96 -3.61 -2.69
CA ALA A 42 -10.78 -2.88 -3.65
C ALA A 42 -10.91 -3.55 -5.04
N LYS A 43 -10.10 -4.57 -5.35
CA LYS A 43 -10.03 -5.21 -6.67
C LYS A 43 -11.40 -5.63 -7.24
N PRO A 44 -12.33 -6.27 -6.49
CA PRO A 44 -13.63 -6.65 -7.03
C PRO A 44 -14.48 -5.47 -7.49
N LEU A 45 -14.43 -4.34 -6.77
CA LEU A 45 -15.14 -3.12 -7.16
C LEU A 45 -14.44 -2.41 -8.32
N ASN A 46 -13.11 -2.33 -8.32
CA ASN A 46 -12.34 -1.78 -9.43
C ASN A 46 -12.57 -2.56 -10.74
N LYS A 47 -12.85 -3.87 -10.68
CA LYS A 47 -13.19 -4.65 -11.87
C LYS A 47 -14.50 -4.17 -12.51
N LEU A 48 -15.51 -3.80 -11.71
CA LEU A 48 -16.80 -3.30 -12.22
C LEU A 48 -16.69 -1.93 -12.92
N THR A 49 -15.63 -1.18 -12.66
CA THR A 49 -15.42 0.15 -13.26
C THR A 49 -14.65 0.09 -14.60
N LYS A 50 -14.19 -1.09 -15.03
CA LYS A 50 -13.49 -1.24 -16.31
C LYS A 50 -14.48 -1.14 -17.47
N LYS A 51 -13.99 -0.57 -18.59
CA LYS A 51 -14.74 -0.50 -19.86
C LYS A 51 -15.21 -1.90 -20.26
N ASP A 52 -16.41 -1.99 -20.80
CA ASP A 52 -17.02 -3.22 -21.33
C ASP A 52 -17.22 -4.34 -20.28
N THR A 53 -17.16 -4.03 -18.98
CA THR A 53 -17.48 -4.99 -17.93
C THR A 53 -18.98 -4.94 -17.63
N PRO A 54 -19.71 -6.06 -17.78
CA PRO A 54 -21.13 -6.10 -17.43
C PRO A 54 -21.32 -5.88 -15.94
N TRP A 55 -22.41 -5.16 -15.60
CA TRP A 55 -22.77 -4.94 -14.21
C TRP A 55 -23.15 -6.28 -13.54
N ASN A 56 -22.35 -6.70 -12.58
CA ASN A 56 -22.62 -7.89 -11.77
C ASN A 56 -22.25 -7.59 -10.31
N TRP A 57 -23.25 -7.28 -9.48
CA TRP A 57 -23.09 -7.08 -8.06
C TRP A 57 -23.44 -8.36 -7.32
N GLY A 58 -22.43 -9.11 -6.90
CA GLY A 58 -22.54 -10.36 -6.15
C GLY A 58 -21.93 -10.25 -4.75
N THR A 59 -21.82 -11.39 -4.08
CA THR A 59 -21.29 -11.49 -2.71
C THR A 59 -19.91 -10.88 -2.58
N ARG A 60 -18.99 -11.13 -3.55
CA ARG A 60 -17.64 -10.57 -3.52
C ARG A 60 -17.61 -9.04 -3.54
N GLN A 61 -18.49 -8.41 -4.30
CA GLN A 61 -18.60 -6.95 -4.37
C GLN A 61 -19.19 -6.40 -3.08
N GLN A 62 -20.19 -7.07 -2.53
CA GLN A 62 -20.81 -6.71 -1.26
C GLN A 62 -19.79 -6.80 -0.12
N ASP A 63 -19.08 -7.91 -0.01
CA ASP A 63 -18.05 -8.13 1.01
C ASP A 63 -16.93 -7.08 0.92
N THR A 64 -16.49 -6.75 -0.31
CA THR A 64 -15.52 -5.69 -0.56
C THR A 64 -16.03 -4.33 -0.08
N PHE A 65 -17.27 -3.99 -0.43
CA PHE A 65 -17.89 -2.74 -0.02
C PHE A 65 -17.96 -2.62 1.50
N GLU A 66 -18.43 -3.66 2.18
CA GLU A 66 -18.55 -3.68 3.64
C GLU A 66 -17.18 -3.66 4.34
N THR A 67 -16.20 -4.39 3.79
CA THR A 67 -14.83 -4.43 4.32
C THR A 67 -14.18 -3.05 4.25
N LEU A 68 -14.27 -2.36 3.11
CA LEU A 68 -13.74 -1.00 2.96
C LEU A 68 -14.45 -0.02 3.88
N ARG A 69 -15.78 -0.10 3.97
CA ARG A 69 -16.58 0.71 4.89
C ARG A 69 -16.14 0.50 6.33
N LYS A 70 -15.98 -0.76 6.76
CA LYS A 70 -15.51 -1.11 8.09
C LYS A 70 -14.11 -0.57 8.37
N HIS A 71 -13.16 -0.72 7.45
CA HIS A 71 -11.80 -0.19 7.62
C HIS A 71 -11.77 1.33 7.78
N ILE A 72 -12.61 2.06 7.06
CA ILE A 72 -12.67 3.53 7.14
C ILE A 72 -13.39 3.99 8.41
N THR A 73 -14.39 3.26 8.87
CA THR A 73 -15.16 3.60 10.08
C THR A 73 -14.50 3.11 11.37
N SER A 74 -13.65 2.06 11.30
CA SER A 74 -12.82 1.68 12.43
C SER A 74 -11.67 2.69 12.55
N GLU A 75 -11.41 3.17 13.75
CA GLU A 75 -10.30 4.10 14.00
C GLU A 75 -8.99 3.52 13.45
N PRO A 76 -8.33 4.18 12.50
CA PRO A 76 -7.04 3.74 12.04
C PRO A 76 -6.05 3.91 13.18
N VAL A 77 -5.45 2.81 13.58
CA VAL A 77 -4.40 2.78 14.61
C VAL A 77 -3.06 3.29 14.04
N LEU A 78 -3.11 4.22 13.08
CA LEU A 78 -1.91 4.88 12.60
C LEU A 78 -1.47 5.91 13.63
N ARG A 79 -0.19 5.84 13.99
CA ARG A 79 0.44 6.86 14.82
C ARG A 79 1.22 7.83 13.93
N GLN A 80 1.23 9.10 14.33
CA GLN A 80 2.06 10.09 13.65
C GLN A 80 3.54 9.66 13.73
N PRO A 81 4.27 9.64 12.60
CA PRO A 81 5.68 9.29 12.56
C PRO A 81 6.51 10.21 13.44
N GLN A 82 7.42 9.64 14.22
CA GLN A 82 8.41 10.36 15.01
C GLN A 82 9.76 10.26 14.29
N LEU A 83 10.28 11.38 13.79
CA LEU A 83 11.45 11.40 12.91
C LEU A 83 12.76 11.03 13.61
N ASP A 84 12.78 11.10 14.92
CA ASP A 84 13.90 10.75 15.81
C ASP A 84 13.96 9.25 16.17
N GLN A 85 12.99 8.45 15.72
CA GLN A 85 12.91 7.03 16.05
C GLN A 85 13.21 6.14 14.83
N HIS A 86 13.59 4.88 15.11
CA HIS A 86 13.84 3.88 14.09
C HIS A 86 12.59 3.56 13.26
N PHE A 87 12.72 3.68 11.96
CA PHE A 87 11.72 3.20 11.01
C PHE A 87 11.97 1.76 10.59
N LYS A 88 10.88 1.04 10.40
CA LYS A 88 10.85 -0.30 9.81
C LYS A 88 9.86 -0.32 8.67
N VAL A 89 10.31 -0.73 7.50
CA VAL A 89 9.49 -0.90 6.30
C VAL A 89 9.25 -2.39 6.08
N LYS A 90 8.00 -2.80 5.95
CA LYS A 90 7.64 -4.14 5.49
C LYS A 90 7.00 -4.02 4.12
N VAL A 91 7.52 -4.76 3.15
CA VAL A 91 7.04 -4.75 1.77
C VAL A 91 6.49 -6.12 1.40
N ASP A 92 5.39 -6.11 0.68
CA ASP A 92 4.77 -7.30 0.09
C ASP A 92 4.37 -7.01 -1.36
N THR A 93 4.42 -8.02 -2.21
CA THR A 93 4.07 -7.92 -3.62
C THR A 93 3.03 -8.95 -4.00
N LEU A 94 1.96 -8.51 -4.61
CA LEU A 94 0.99 -9.34 -5.30
C LEU A 94 1.23 -9.19 -6.79
N GLY A 95 0.95 -10.20 -7.60
CA GLY A 95 1.29 -10.21 -9.05
C GLY A 95 0.81 -9.00 -9.87
N TYR A 96 -0.01 -8.12 -9.32
CA TYR A 96 -0.54 -6.91 -9.98
C TYR A 96 -0.40 -5.64 -9.13
N ALA A 97 0.08 -5.73 -7.90
CA ALA A 97 0.17 -4.60 -6.98
C ALA A 97 1.30 -4.78 -5.96
N ILE A 98 1.80 -3.66 -5.47
CA ILE A 98 2.74 -3.56 -4.37
C ILE A 98 1.98 -3.05 -3.15
N GLY A 99 2.27 -3.64 -1.99
CA GLY A 99 1.84 -3.14 -0.69
C GLY A 99 3.03 -2.95 0.23
N ALA A 100 3.03 -1.86 1.00
CA ALA A 100 4.06 -1.65 2.01
C ALA A 100 3.47 -1.00 3.27
N VAL A 101 4.13 -1.19 4.40
CA VAL A 101 3.80 -0.57 5.66
C VAL A 101 5.04 0.02 6.32
N LEU A 102 4.94 1.29 6.68
CA LEU A 102 5.92 1.99 7.50
C LEU A 102 5.53 1.81 8.96
N MET A 103 6.45 1.31 9.76
CA MET A 103 6.21 1.01 11.18
C MET A 103 7.26 1.65 12.07
N GLN A 104 6.85 1.97 13.29
CA GLN A 104 7.72 2.40 14.39
C GLN A 104 7.40 1.64 15.67
N ARG A 105 8.33 1.64 16.64
CA ARG A 105 8.06 1.16 18.00
C ARG A 105 7.62 2.32 18.87
N ASP A 106 6.71 2.07 19.77
CA ASP A 106 6.39 3.01 20.82
C ASP A 106 7.32 2.86 22.05
N LYS A 107 7.11 3.71 23.04
CA LYS A 107 7.87 3.69 24.30
C LYS A 107 7.75 2.36 25.06
N THR A 108 6.73 1.55 24.77
CA THR A 108 6.52 0.21 25.35
C THR A 108 7.19 -0.91 24.53
N GLY A 109 7.84 -0.55 23.40
CA GLY A 109 8.46 -1.51 22.47
C GLY A 109 7.49 -2.15 21.48
N LYS A 110 6.18 -1.85 21.57
CA LYS A 110 5.16 -2.36 20.65
C LYS A 110 5.25 -1.65 19.30
N ARG A 111 5.16 -2.41 18.21
CA ARG A 111 5.18 -1.87 16.85
C ARG A 111 3.80 -1.39 16.44
N HIS A 112 3.77 -0.21 15.83
CA HIS A 112 2.57 0.41 15.28
C HIS A 112 2.81 0.84 13.84
N PRO A 113 1.82 0.71 12.96
CA PRO A 113 1.88 1.29 11.63
C PRO A 113 1.83 2.82 11.73
N ALA A 114 2.69 3.49 10.98
CA ALA A 114 2.72 4.93 10.82
C ALA A 114 2.11 5.35 9.47
N ALA A 115 2.29 4.54 8.42
CA ALA A 115 1.70 4.77 7.12
C ALA A 115 1.60 3.45 6.32
N TYR A 116 0.65 3.39 5.40
CA TYR A 116 0.56 2.35 4.38
C TYR A 116 0.83 2.94 3.00
N PHE A 117 1.36 2.11 2.12
CA PHE A 117 1.55 2.41 0.72
C PHE A 117 1.00 1.26 -0.13
N ALA A 118 0.30 1.58 -1.20
CA ALA A 118 -0.12 0.60 -2.19
C ALA A 118 -0.10 1.22 -3.58
N SER A 119 0.40 0.47 -4.55
CA SER A 119 0.42 0.88 -5.95
C SER A 119 0.17 -0.30 -6.88
N THR A 120 -0.54 -0.05 -7.97
CA THR A 120 -0.72 -1.05 -9.03
C THR A 120 0.47 -1.08 -9.95
N LEU A 121 0.83 -2.29 -10.39
CA LEU A 121 1.86 -2.52 -11.39
C LEU A 121 1.29 -2.35 -12.80
N ASN A 122 2.04 -1.70 -13.68
CA ASN A 122 1.73 -1.67 -15.10
C ASN A 122 2.05 -3.04 -15.75
N GLU A 123 1.67 -3.24 -17.01
CA GLU A 123 1.85 -4.52 -17.71
C GLU A 123 3.32 -4.94 -17.82
N ALA A 124 4.24 -3.99 -18.02
CA ALA A 124 5.66 -4.28 -18.09
C ALA A 124 6.23 -4.69 -16.71
N GLU A 125 5.81 -4.02 -15.65
CA GLU A 125 6.23 -4.30 -14.27
C GLU A 125 5.69 -5.67 -13.78
N GLN A 126 4.50 -6.07 -14.21
CA GLN A 126 3.93 -7.39 -13.90
C GLN A 126 4.74 -8.54 -14.48
N ASN A 127 5.51 -8.29 -15.53
CA ASN A 127 6.40 -9.26 -16.18
C ASN A 127 7.80 -9.33 -15.54
N TYR A 128 8.10 -8.53 -14.52
CA TYR A 128 9.36 -8.62 -13.80
C TYR A 128 9.48 -9.99 -13.11
N ASN A 129 10.70 -10.54 -13.09
CA ASN A 129 10.96 -11.69 -12.24
C ASN A 129 10.74 -11.31 -10.76
N ILE A 130 10.46 -12.30 -9.93
CA ILE A 130 10.06 -12.09 -8.53
C ILE A 130 11.10 -11.32 -7.71
N TYR A 131 12.39 -11.53 -7.99
CA TYR A 131 13.47 -10.82 -7.34
C TYR A 131 13.47 -9.34 -7.68
N THR A 132 13.44 -9.01 -8.97
CA THR A 132 13.37 -7.64 -9.48
C THR A 132 12.11 -6.92 -8.98
N LEU A 133 10.97 -7.61 -8.99
CA LEU A 133 9.72 -7.04 -8.53
C LEU A 133 9.76 -6.67 -7.04
N LYS A 134 10.34 -7.53 -6.21
CA LYS A 134 10.46 -7.25 -4.77
C LYS A 134 11.47 -6.14 -4.47
N LEU A 135 12.58 -6.08 -5.19
CA LEU A 135 13.52 -4.97 -5.07
C LEU A 135 12.85 -3.65 -5.51
N TYR A 136 12.17 -3.66 -6.64
CA TYR A 136 11.39 -2.52 -7.13
C TYR A 136 10.37 -2.02 -6.12
N ALA A 137 9.66 -2.94 -5.46
CA ALA A 137 8.70 -2.60 -4.43
C ALA A 137 9.35 -1.90 -3.22
N ILE A 138 10.55 -2.35 -2.82
CA ILE A 138 11.31 -1.72 -1.74
C ILE A 138 11.71 -0.30 -2.13
N VAL A 139 12.34 -0.15 -3.30
CA VAL A 139 12.77 1.17 -3.82
C VAL A 139 11.60 2.14 -3.86
N TRP A 140 10.48 1.71 -4.40
CA TRP A 140 9.30 2.56 -4.54
C TRP A 140 8.67 2.94 -3.20
N ALA A 141 8.63 2.03 -2.24
CA ALA A 141 8.18 2.33 -0.88
C ALA A 141 9.10 3.35 -0.19
N LEU A 142 10.43 3.19 -0.32
CA LEU A 142 11.40 4.12 0.26
C LEU A 142 11.33 5.50 -0.39
N GLN A 143 11.19 5.59 -1.72
CA GLN A 143 10.98 6.85 -2.44
C GLN A 143 9.69 7.55 -1.99
N HIS A 144 8.58 6.79 -1.85
CA HIS A 144 7.31 7.33 -1.41
C HIS A 144 7.40 7.93 0.01
N TRP A 145 8.14 7.30 0.91
CA TRP A 145 8.32 7.77 2.29
C TRP A 145 9.60 8.58 2.50
N ARG A 146 10.30 8.97 1.43
CA ARG A 146 11.49 9.81 1.53
C ARG A 146 11.31 11.03 2.45
N PRO A 147 10.15 11.74 2.46
CA PRO A 147 9.93 12.85 3.37
C PRO A 147 10.04 12.49 4.87
N PHE A 148 9.79 11.24 5.24
CA PHE A 148 9.90 10.76 6.61
C PHE A 148 11.27 10.11 6.90
N LEU A 149 11.90 9.54 5.87
CA LEU A 149 13.11 8.75 6.01
C LEU A 149 14.39 9.56 5.80
N ALA A 150 14.35 10.56 4.91
CA ALA A 150 15.48 11.44 4.64
C ALA A 150 15.78 12.29 5.89
N GLY A 151 17.02 12.23 6.35
CA GLY A 151 17.45 12.94 7.57
C GLY A 151 17.14 12.19 8.88
N SER A 152 16.61 10.98 8.83
CA SER A 152 16.49 10.15 10.02
C SER A 152 17.89 9.83 10.58
N PRO A 153 18.12 10.01 11.91
CA PRO A 153 19.40 9.68 12.53
C PRO A 153 19.66 8.16 12.59
N HIS A 154 18.68 7.36 12.21
CA HIS A 154 18.74 5.91 12.32
C HIS A 154 18.59 5.23 10.96
N LYS A 155 19.28 4.10 10.79
CA LYS A 155 19.12 3.25 9.60
C LYS A 155 17.71 2.68 9.51
N VAL A 156 17.13 2.72 8.33
CA VAL A 156 15.83 2.11 8.03
C VAL A 156 15.98 0.61 7.88
N ILE A 157 15.18 -0.16 8.60
CA ILE A 157 15.18 -1.61 8.54
C ILE A 157 14.10 -2.06 7.56
N VAL A 158 14.50 -2.68 6.46
CA VAL A 158 13.56 -3.24 5.47
C VAL A 158 13.33 -4.73 5.73
N HIS A 159 12.07 -5.13 5.76
CA HIS A 159 11.64 -6.52 5.85
C HIS A 159 10.93 -6.96 4.58
N THR A 160 11.42 -8.03 4.00
CA THR A 160 10.82 -8.72 2.85
C THR A 160 10.81 -10.23 3.13
N ASP A 161 9.94 -10.96 2.49
CA ASP A 161 9.87 -12.42 2.54
C ASP A 161 10.90 -13.12 1.63
N HIS A 162 11.66 -12.35 0.84
CA HIS A 162 12.66 -12.88 -0.10
C HIS A 162 14.07 -12.80 0.49
N ALA A 163 14.57 -13.92 1.02
CA ALA A 163 15.86 -14.02 1.70
C ALA A 163 17.05 -13.53 0.83
N ASN A 164 17.01 -13.78 -0.49
CA ASN A 164 18.10 -13.41 -1.39
C ASN A 164 18.29 -11.89 -1.56
N LEU A 165 17.34 -11.08 -1.14
CA LEU A 165 17.47 -9.62 -1.23
C LEU A 165 18.47 -9.02 -0.23
N GLN A 166 18.91 -9.75 0.78
CA GLN A 166 20.02 -9.31 1.63
C GLN A 166 21.35 -9.19 0.86
N TYR A 167 21.49 -9.90 -0.28
CA TYR A 167 22.66 -9.88 -1.16
C TYR A 167 22.45 -9.09 -2.45
N TRP A 168 21.51 -8.14 -2.47
CA TRP A 168 21.09 -7.43 -3.68
C TRP A 168 22.24 -6.70 -4.40
N LYS A 169 23.30 -6.28 -3.69
CA LYS A 169 24.49 -5.64 -4.28
C LYS A 169 25.35 -6.60 -5.11
N GLU A 170 25.21 -7.91 -4.89
CA GLU A 170 25.99 -8.96 -5.55
C GLU A 170 25.25 -9.57 -6.75
N CYS A 171 23.97 -9.26 -6.93
CA CYS A 171 23.14 -9.87 -7.96
C CYS A 171 23.36 -9.21 -9.34
N GLN A 172 23.89 -10.00 -10.29
CA GLN A 172 24.22 -9.58 -11.65
C GLN A 172 23.01 -9.40 -12.61
N LYS A 173 21.80 -9.78 -12.23
CA LYS A 173 20.60 -9.80 -13.10
C LYS A 173 19.49 -8.86 -12.65
N ILE A 174 19.84 -7.70 -12.15
CA ILE A 174 18.85 -6.67 -11.78
C ILE A 174 18.68 -5.73 -12.97
N ASN A 175 17.46 -5.24 -13.17
CA ASN A 175 17.22 -4.14 -14.10
C ASN A 175 18.09 -2.93 -13.70
N ARG A 176 18.91 -2.43 -14.64
CA ARG A 176 19.91 -1.38 -14.40
C ARG A 176 19.32 -0.14 -13.74
N ARG A 177 18.09 0.25 -14.13
CA ARG A 177 17.39 1.39 -13.54
C ARG A 177 17.09 1.17 -12.05
N ILE A 178 16.53 0.02 -11.71
CA ILE A 178 16.18 -0.33 -10.32
C ILE A 178 17.43 -0.45 -9.45
N ALA A 179 18.53 -0.99 -10.02
CA ALA A 179 19.81 -1.08 -9.32
C ALA A 179 20.37 0.32 -9.00
N GLN A 180 20.31 1.25 -9.93
CA GLN A 180 20.76 2.64 -9.71
C GLN A 180 19.92 3.33 -8.63
N GLU A 181 18.60 3.27 -8.73
CA GLU A 181 17.68 3.84 -7.74
C GLU A 181 17.88 3.22 -6.34
N ALA A 182 18.18 1.92 -6.26
CA ALA A 182 18.45 1.25 -4.99
C ALA A 182 19.79 1.68 -4.36
N VAL A 183 20.81 1.95 -5.17
CA VAL A 183 22.10 2.50 -4.70
C VAL A 183 21.92 3.89 -4.14
N GLU A 184 21.23 4.79 -4.86
CA GLU A 184 20.94 6.16 -4.42
C GLU A 184 20.20 6.23 -3.08
N LEU A 185 19.38 5.21 -2.77
CA LEU A 185 18.64 5.12 -1.49
C LEU A 185 19.46 4.48 -0.36
N SER A 186 20.62 3.90 -0.66
CA SER A 186 21.49 3.25 0.33
C SER A 186 22.58 4.16 0.90
N GLU A 187 22.79 5.33 0.30
CA GLU A 187 23.62 6.43 0.78
C GLU A 187 22.86 7.35 1.76
#